data_78e8844574dca54bacf255329e8c1fa9
#
_entry.id   78e8844574dca54bacf255329e8c1fa9
#
_cell.length_a   1.000
_cell.length_b   1.000
_cell.length_c   1.000
_cell.angle_alpha   90.00
_cell.angle_beta   90.00
_cell.angle_gamma   90.00
#
_symmetry.space_group_name_H-M   'P 1'
#
loop_
_entity.id
_entity.type
_entity.pdbx_description
1 polymer ?
#
loop_
_entity_poly.entity_id
_entity_poly.type
_entity_poly.pdbx_seq_one_letter_code
_entity_poly.pdbx_strand_id
1 'polypeptide(L)'
;MSAALAGALLTAAGSAAHAAGVTIEKPWMRFIIKARPAAGYFTLHNGTDKAVSLTGASSSACGMTMLHQTKEENGVAKMLPVKSVAVPVGGKLTFRPGGYHIMCMKPKMKIGDSVPVTLKFADGKTLTAKFAVTGPGGMKK
;
A
#
# COMPACT_ATOMS: atom_id res chain seq x y z
N MET A 1 32.22 41.65 -19.09
CA MET A 1 31.73 40.30 -19.47
C MET A 1 31.35 39.56 -18.22
N SER A 2 30.08 39.52 -17.92
CA SER A 2 29.56 38.87 -16.69
C SER A 2 29.10 37.46 -17.05
N ALA A 3 29.79 36.48 -16.51
CA ALA A 3 29.33 35.09 -16.57
C ALA A 3 28.28 34.90 -15.49
N ALA A 4 27.03 34.71 -15.87
CA ALA A 4 25.98 34.34 -14.96
C ALA A 4 26.08 32.83 -14.68
N LEU A 5 26.50 32.46 -13.47
CA LEU A 5 26.39 31.11 -12.96
C LEU A 5 24.94 30.88 -12.57
N ALA A 6 24.21 30.18 -13.43
CA ALA A 6 22.91 29.63 -13.09
C ALA A 6 23.14 28.45 -12.14
N GLY A 7 22.95 28.68 -10.86
CA GLY A 7 22.95 27.61 -9.87
C GLY A 7 21.70 26.75 -10.07
N ALA A 8 21.89 25.52 -10.51
CA ALA A 8 20.83 24.53 -10.51
C ALA A 8 20.48 24.17 -9.08
N LEU A 9 19.35 24.65 -8.59
CA LEU A 9 18.79 24.15 -7.33
C LEU A 9 18.27 22.74 -7.57
N LEU A 10 19.03 21.75 -7.16
CA LEU A 10 18.51 20.40 -6.99
C LEU A 10 17.62 20.39 -5.76
N THR A 11 16.34 20.57 -5.97
CA THR A 11 15.38 20.28 -4.91
C THR A 11 15.28 18.76 -4.78
N ALA A 12 15.82 18.21 -3.71
CA ALA A 12 15.55 16.84 -3.35
C ALA A 12 14.07 16.75 -2.97
N ALA A 13 13.24 16.36 -3.93
CA ALA A 13 11.85 16.04 -3.64
C ALA A 13 11.83 14.83 -2.71
N GLY A 14 11.23 15.00 -1.52
CA GLY A 14 11.02 13.90 -0.58
C GLY A 14 10.39 12.72 -1.31
N SER A 15 10.86 11.50 -1.02
CA SER A 15 10.47 10.28 -1.69
C SER A 15 9.03 9.87 -1.33
N ALA A 16 8.03 10.49 -1.96
CA ALA A 16 6.72 9.89 -2.02
C ALA A 16 6.79 8.76 -3.05
N ALA A 17 6.47 7.52 -2.62
CA ALA A 17 6.41 6.40 -3.55
C ALA A 17 5.27 6.64 -4.54
N HIS A 18 5.59 6.66 -5.81
CA HIS A 18 4.61 6.86 -6.87
C HIS A 18 5.00 6.07 -8.12
N ALA A 19 4.00 5.66 -8.88
CA ALA A 19 4.16 5.03 -10.18
C ALA A 19 3.30 5.79 -11.18
N ALA A 20 3.94 6.59 -12.07
CA ALA A 20 3.29 7.27 -13.19
C ALA A 20 2.00 8.02 -12.81
N GLY A 21 2.00 8.76 -11.72
CA GLY A 21 0.85 9.54 -11.26
C GLY A 21 -0.03 8.86 -10.24
N VAL A 22 0.23 7.60 -9.91
CA VAL A 22 -0.41 6.91 -8.78
C VAL A 22 0.50 7.07 -7.56
N THR A 23 -0.06 7.59 -6.47
CA THR A 23 0.67 7.81 -5.22
C THR A 23 0.07 7.01 -4.08
N ILE A 24 0.90 6.65 -3.10
CA ILE A 24 0.48 5.93 -1.91
C ILE A 24 0.71 6.81 -0.68
N GLU A 25 -0.26 6.83 0.23
CA GLU A 25 -0.18 7.55 1.50
C GLU A 25 -0.31 6.60 2.68
N LYS A 26 0.47 6.89 3.71
CA LYS A 26 0.40 6.23 5.03
C LYS A 26 0.34 4.71 4.95
N PRO A 27 1.26 4.06 4.23
CA PRO A 27 1.28 2.60 4.19
C PRO A 27 1.74 2.05 5.54
N TRP A 28 0.98 1.09 6.06
CA TRP A 28 1.32 0.44 7.32
C TRP A 28 0.85 -1.01 7.33
N MET A 29 1.49 -1.80 8.18
CA MET A 29 1.23 -3.22 8.32
C MET A 29 0.89 -3.50 9.79
N ARG A 30 -0.25 -4.12 10.05
CA ARG A 30 -0.60 -4.58 11.38
C ARG A 30 -0.09 -6.00 11.57
N PHE A 31 0.82 -6.16 12.49
CA PHE A 31 1.42 -7.45 12.87
C PHE A 31 1.03 -7.80 14.30
N ILE A 32 0.59 -9.02 14.52
CA ILE A 32 0.21 -9.51 15.85
C ILE A 32 1.22 -10.54 16.32
N ILE A 33 1.26 -11.68 15.67
CA ILE A 33 2.20 -12.76 15.95
C ILE A 33 2.52 -13.51 14.66
N LYS A 34 3.64 -14.23 14.64
CA LYS A 34 4.09 -15.00 13.46
C LYS A 34 3.08 -16.04 12.99
N ALA A 35 2.28 -16.60 13.91
CA ALA A 35 1.30 -17.63 13.59
C ALA A 35 0.04 -17.10 12.92
N ARG A 36 -0.12 -15.77 12.82
CA ARG A 36 -1.28 -15.14 12.19
C ARG A 36 -0.85 -14.28 11.02
N PRO A 37 -1.70 -14.18 9.98
CA PRO A 37 -1.43 -13.25 8.89
C PRO A 37 -1.34 -11.81 9.41
N ALA A 38 -0.44 -11.03 8.81
CA ALA A 38 -0.42 -9.58 8.98
C ALA A 38 -1.34 -8.94 7.94
N ALA A 39 -1.78 -7.73 8.18
CA ALA A 39 -2.67 -7.00 7.27
C ALA A 39 -2.07 -5.66 6.88
N GLY A 40 -2.06 -5.36 5.59
CA GLY A 40 -1.53 -4.11 5.05
C GLY A 40 -2.62 -3.13 4.66
N TYR A 41 -2.41 -1.86 5.00
CA TYR A 41 -3.35 -0.76 4.79
C TYR A 41 -2.64 0.46 4.23
N PHE A 42 -3.35 1.21 3.39
CA PHE A 42 -2.82 2.40 2.73
C PHE A 42 -3.94 3.15 2.02
N THR A 43 -3.64 4.34 1.52
CA THR A 43 -4.51 5.07 0.60
C THR A 43 -3.78 5.27 -0.72
N LEU A 44 -4.43 4.92 -1.82
CA LEU A 44 -3.96 5.20 -3.17
C LEU A 44 -4.69 6.42 -3.72
N HIS A 45 -3.93 7.26 -4.42
CA HIS A 45 -4.47 8.36 -5.23
C HIS A 45 -4.18 8.10 -6.69
N ASN A 46 -5.18 8.19 -7.53
CA ASN A 46 -5.01 8.09 -8.97
C ASN A 46 -5.00 9.49 -9.59
N GLY A 47 -3.81 10.05 -9.78
CA GLY A 47 -3.61 11.32 -10.46
C GLY A 47 -3.44 11.18 -11.98
N THR A 48 -3.72 10.00 -12.54
CA THR A 48 -3.63 9.76 -13.99
C THR A 48 -4.95 10.12 -14.69
N ASP A 49 -4.94 10.10 -16.01
CA ASP A 49 -6.12 10.38 -16.85
C ASP A 49 -6.97 9.12 -17.14
N LYS A 50 -6.62 7.99 -16.56
CA LYS A 50 -7.33 6.72 -16.72
C LYS A 50 -7.59 6.06 -15.37
N ALA A 51 -8.67 5.30 -15.28
CA ALA A 51 -8.87 4.42 -14.13
C ALA A 51 -7.75 3.38 -14.07
N VAL A 52 -7.29 3.06 -12.87
CA VAL A 52 -6.29 2.00 -12.65
C VAL A 52 -6.90 0.91 -11.78
N SER A 53 -6.46 -0.32 -11.94
CA SER A 53 -6.93 -1.45 -11.14
C SER A 53 -5.76 -2.10 -10.42
N LEU A 54 -5.87 -2.17 -9.09
CA LEU A 54 -4.93 -2.90 -8.26
C LEU A 54 -5.28 -4.39 -8.35
N THR A 55 -4.33 -5.22 -8.75
CA THR A 55 -4.54 -6.65 -8.98
C THR A 55 -3.79 -7.56 -8.05
N GLY A 56 -2.84 -7.03 -7.28
CA GLY A 56 -2.08 -7.85 -6.37
C GLY A 56 -1.02 -7.08 -5.62
N ALA A 57 -0.30 -7.81 -4.79
CA ALA A 57 0.82 -7.29 -4.04
C ALA A 57 1.84 -8.40 -3.79
N SER A 58 3.07 -8.02 -3.51
CA SER A 58 4.12 -8.94 -3.11
C SER A 58 5.04 -8.28 -2.09
N SER A 59 5.65 -9.09 -1.23
CA SER A 59 6.63 -8.62 -0.26
C SER A 59 7.55 -9.75 0.15
N SER A 60 8.84 -9.45 0.29
CA SER A 60 9.81 -10.39 0.85
C SER A 60 9.55 -10.70 2.33
N ALA A 61 8.78 -9.85 3.01
CA ALA A 61 8.39 -10.06 4.40
C ALA A 61 7.16 -10.97 4.55
N CYS A 62 6.59 -11.44 3.45
CA CYS A 62 5.41 -12.31 3.44
C CYS A 62 5.70 -13.59 2.66
N GLY A 63 5.22 -14.73 3.15
CA GLY A 63 5.28 -15.98 2.40
C GLY A 63 4.35 -15.95 1.19
N MET A 64 3.19 -15.29 1.32
CA MET A 64 2.22 -15.07 0.25
C MET A 64 1.43 -13.80 0.58
N THR A 65 1.06 -13.07 -0.46
CA THR A 65 0.19 -11.89 -0.32
C THR A 65 -1.04 -12.04 -1.20
N MET A 66 -2.17 -11.56 -0.69
CA MET A 66 -3.45 -11.56 -1.40
C MET A 66 -4.21 -10.28 -1.08
N LEU A 67 -5.08 -9.87 -2.01
CA LEU A 67 -6.04 -8.81 -1.72
C LEU A 67 -7.30 -9.42 -1.12
N HIS A 68 -7.76 -8.88 -0.01
CA HIS A 68 -8.97 -9.33 0.67
C HIS A 68 -9.89 -8.14 0.94
N GLN A 69 -11.16 -8.45 1.13
CA GLN A 69 -12.17 -7.50 1.59
C GLN A 69 -12.91 -8.12 2.78
N THR A 70 -13.04 -7.37 3.85
CA THR A 70 -13.89 -7.77 4.97
C THR A 70 -15.32 -7.31 4.68
N LYS A 71 -16.26 -8.23 4.75
CA LYS A 71 -17.70 -7.96 4.65
C LYS A 71 -18.42 -8.47 5.88
N GLU A 72 -19.36 -7.70 6.36
CA GLU A 72 -20.24 -8.11 7.44
C GLU A 72 -21.57 -8.62 6.87
N GLU A 73 -21.92 -9.86 7.21
CA GLU A 73 -23.20 -10.47 6.86
C GLU A 73 -23.82 -11.07 8.12
N ASN A 74 -25.02 -10.62 8.45
CA ASN A 74 -25.77 -11.11 9.63
C ASN A 74 -24.95 -11.05 10.92
N GLY A 75 -24.17 -9.97 11.13
CA GLY A 75 -23.33 -9.79 12.31
C GLY A 75 -22.02 -10.59 12.29
N VAL A 76 -21.72 -11.30 11.21
CA VAL A 76 -20.49 -12.08 11.06
C VAL A 76 -19.57 -11.43 10.05
N ALA A 77 -18.32 -11.13 10.47
CA ALA A 77 -17.30 -10.62 9.57
C ALA A 77 -16.70 -11.75 8.75
N LYS A 78 -16.72 -11.63 7.42
CA LYS A 78 -16.11 -12.57 6.48
C LYS A 78 -15.03 -11.88 5.67
N MET A 79 -13.90 -12.54 5.49
CA MET A 79 -12.83 -12.09 4.61
C MET A 79 -12.91 -12.82 3.28
N LEU A 80 -13.08 -12.06 2.21
CA LEU A 80 -13.24 -12.60 0.85
C LEU A 80 -12.05 -12.21 -0.01
N PRO A 81 -11.49 -13.14 -0.81
CA PRO A 81 -10.46 -12.78 -1.76
C PRO A 81 -11.03 -11.87 -2.85
N VAL A 82 -10.21 -10.91 -3.30
CA VAL A 82 -10.59 -9.94 -4.32
C VAL A 82 -9.56 -10.01 -5.44
N LYS A 83 -10.02 -10.13 -6.69
CA LYS A 83 -9.13 -10.22 -7.85
C LYS A 83 -8.57 -8.87 -8.26
N SER A 84 -9.37 -7.82 -8.15
CA SER A 84 -8.96 -6.48 -8.50
C SER A 84 -9.82 -5.44 -7.77
N VAL A 85 -9.23 -4.27 -7.57
CA VAL A 85 -9.93 -3.12 -6.99
C VAL A 85 -9.63 -1.91 -7.87
N ALA A 86 -10.68 -1.31 -8.42
CA ALA A 86 -10.56 -0.17 -9.31
C ALA A 86 -10.39 1.14 -8.54
N VAL A 87 -9.53 2.02 -9.05
CA VAL A 87 -9.38 3.40 -8.56
C VAL A 87 -9.74 4.32 -9.72
N PRO A 88 -10.86 5.06 -9.64
CA PRO A 88 -11.28 5.92 -10.74
C PRO A 88 -10.31 7.10 -10.96
N VAL A 89 -10.43 7.72 -12.12
CA VAL A 89 -9.65 8.93 -12.46
C VAL A 89 -9.84 9.99 -11.39
N GLY A 90 -8.73 10.52 -10.86
CA GLY A 90 -8.75 11.53 -9.80
C GLY A 90 -9.27 11.01 -8.45
N GLY A 91 -9.53 9.71 -8.35
CA GLY A 91 -10.10 9.11 -7.15
C GLY A 91 -9.08 8.60 -6.15
N LYS A 92 -9.61 8.20 -5.01
CA LYS A 92 -8.85 7.57 -3.91
C LYS A 92 -9.41 6.20 -3.63
N LEU A 93 -8.52 5.31 -3.21
CA LEU A 93 -8.88 4.00 -2.69
C LEU A 93 -8.19 3.82 -1.36
N THR A 94 -8.96 3.61 -0.28
CA THR A 94 -8.41 3.40 1.04
C THR A 94 -8.57 1.94 1.46
N PHE A 95 -7.44 1.30 1.74
CA PHE A 95 -7.38 0.01 2.43
C PHE A 95 -7.30 0.29 3.93
N ARG A 96 -8.25 -0.23 4.68
CA ARG A 96 -8.39 0.05 6.12
C ARG A 96 -8.97 -1.15 6.86
N PRO A 97 -8.76 -1.23 8.19
CA PRO A 97 -9.43 -2.25 9.01
C PRO A 97 -10.95 -2.24 8.80
N GLY A 98 -11.53 -3.41 8.59
CA GLY A 98 -12.96 -3.56 8.29
C GLY A 98 -13.33 -3.38 6.81
N GLY A 99 -12.37 -3.04 5.96
CA GLY A 99 -12.56 -2.89 4.52
C GLY A 99 -11.59 -3.75 3.72
N TYR A 100 -11.02 -3.18 2.65
CA TYR A 100 -9.96 -3.85 1.90
C TYR A 100 -8.67 -3.91 2.70
N HIS A 101 -7.90 -4.98 2.49
CA HIS A 101 -6.57 -5.14 3.07
C HIS A 101 -5.69 -6.06 2.23
N ILE A 102 -4.38 -5.89 2.37
CA ILE A 102 -3.42 -6.87 1.88
C ILE A 102 -3.28 -7.92 2.98
N MET A 103 -3.57 -9.18 2.66
CA MET A 103 -3.32 -10.29 3.56
C MET A 103 -1.89 -10.77 3.35
N CYS A 104 -1.06 -10.68 4.39
CA CYS A 104 0.33 -11.12 4.40
C CYS A 104 0.41 -12.44 5.18
N MET A 105 0.49 -13.55 4.45
CA MET A 105 0.61 -14.87 5.05
C MET A 105 2.04 -15.14 5.48
N LYS A 106 2.22 -15.84 6.58
CA LYS A 106 3.54 -16.18 7.15
C LYS A 106 4.45 -14.96 7.25
N PRO A 107 4.05 -13.93 8.01
CA PRO A 107 4.80 -12.69 8.09
C PRO A 107 6.17 -12.88 8.75
N LYS A 108 7.20 -12.27 8.16
CA LYS A 108 8.57 -12.22 8.68
C LYS A 108 8.89 -10.76 8.97
N MET A 109 8.44 -10.27 10.09
CA MET A 109 8.61 -8.87 10.47
C MET A 109 8.53 -8.70 11.97
N LYS A 110 8.88 -7.52 12.45
CA LYS A 110 8.78 -7.10 13.85
C LYS A 110 8.11 -5.74 13.92
N ILE A 111 7.42 -5.47 15.01
CA ILE A 111 6.90 -4.13 15.30
C ILE A 111 8.07 -3.14 15.30
N GLY A 112 7.91 -2.05 14.57
CA GLY A 112 8.95 -1.04 14.38
C GLY A 112 9.72 -1.17 13.07
N ASP A 113 9.60 -2.30 12.37
CA ASP A 113 10.20 -2.49 11.05
C ASP A 113 9.51 -1.62 9.99
N SER A 114 10.23 -1.40 8.89
CA SER A 114 9.66 -0.95 7.63
C SER A 114 9.89 -2.04 6.60
N VAL A 115 8.81 -2.58 6.05
CA VAL A 115 8.90 -3.69 5.10
C VAL A 115 8.48 -3.24 3.70
N PRO A 116 9.22 -3.64 2.65
CA PRO A 116 8.86 -3.28 1.29
C PRO A 116 7.65 -4.10 0.83
N VAL A 117 6.69 -3.42 0.23
CA VAL A 117 5.53 -4.04 -0.41
C VAL A 117 5.41 -3.48 -1.81
N THR A 118 5.31 -4.34 -2.80
CA THR A 118 5.12 -3.98 -4.19
C THR A 118 3.67 -4.21 -4.58
N LEU A 119 2.98 -3.15 -4.95
CA LEU A 119 1.63 -3.20 -5.49
C LEU A 119 1.70 -3.45 -6.99
N LYS A 120 0.82 -4.28 -7.51
CA LYS A 120 0.74 -4.63 -8.94
C LYS A 120 -0.58 -4.16 -9.52
N PHE A 121 -0.51 -3.57 -10.70
CA PHE A 121 -1.66 -3.03 -11.41
C PHE A 121 -1.92 -3.81 -12.69
N ALA A 122 -3.16 -3.73 -13.19
CA ALA A 122 -3.61 -4.49 -14.37
C ALA A 122 -2.82 -4.17 -15.64
N ASP A 123 -2.28 -2.96 -15.76
CA ASP A 123 -1.46 -2.53 -16.90
C ASP A 123 -0.01 -3.03 -16.85
N GLY A 124 0.34 -3.82 -15.83
CA GLY A 124 1.69 -4.31 -15.61
C GLY A 124 2.61 -3.38 -14.82
N LYS A 125 2.16 -2.18 -14.49
CA LYS A 125 2.93 -1.26 -13.65
C LYS A 125 2.94 -1.72 -12.20
N THR A 126 3.99 -1.33 -11.47
CA THR A 126 4.15 -1.64 -10.06
C THR A 126 4.47 -0.38 -9.27
N LEU A 127 4.15 -0.42 -7.99
CA LEU A 127 4.46 0.66 -7.05
C LEU A 127 4.98 0.01 -5.77
N THR A 128 6.23 0.29 -5.42
CA THR A 128 6.84 -0.23 -4.19
C THR A 128 6.89 0.86 -3.13
N ALA A 129 6.44 0.52 -1.93
CA ALA A 129 6.50 1.42 -0.78
C ALA A 129 6.93 0.65 0.47
N LYS A 130 7.48 1.37 1.44
CA LYS A 130 7.81 0.79 2.74
C LYS A 130 6.63 0.95 3.68
N PHE A 131 6.14 -0.16 4.20
CA PHE A 131 5.04 -0.21 5.15
C PHE A 131 5.59 -0.24 6.57
N ALA A 132 5.19 0.71 7.39
CA ALA A 132 5.56 0.73 8.80
C ALA A 132 4.83 -0.40 9.55
N VAL A 133 5.58 -1.26 10.22
CA VAL A 133 4.99 -2.38 10.97
C VAL A 133 4.59 -1.92 12.36
N THR A 134 3.31 -2.05 12.66
CA THR A 134 2.73 -1.68 13.95
C THR A 134 2.10 -2.90 14.63
N GLY A 135 1.80 -2.78 15.91
CA GLY A 135 1.16 -3.82 16.69
C GLY A 135 -0.37 -3.86 16.52
N PRO A 136 -1.05 -4.64 17.37
CA PRO A 136 -2.51 -4.84 17.30
C PRO A 136 -3.33 -3.54 17.36
N GLY A 137 -2.83 -2.51 18.03
CA GLY A 137 -3.49 -1.20 18.12
C GLY A 137 -3.44 -0.36 16.84
N GLY A 138 -2.65 -0.78 15.85
CA GLY A 138 -2.48 -0.06 14.59
C GLY A 138 -1.63 1.19 14.71
N MET A 139 -1.76 2.09 13.73
CA MET A 139 -1.04 3.37 13.72
C MET A 139 -1.52 4.28 14.84
N LYS A 140 -0.57 4.82 15.59
CA LYS A 140 -0.89 5.90 16.55
C LYS A 140 -1.20 7.17 15.77
N LYS A 141 -2.26 7.83 16.15
CA LYS A 141 -2.61 9.15 15.62
C LYS A 141 -1.67 10.21 16.20
#